data_b6b16e67402b72f62100c7561a7f921c
#
_entry.id   b6b16e67402b72f62100c7561a7f921c
#
_cell.length_a   1.000
_cell.length_b   1.000
_cell.length_c   1.000
_cell.angle_alpha   90.00
_cell.angle_beta   90.00
_cell.angle_gamma   90.00
#
_symmetry.space_group_name_H-M   'P 1'
#
loop_
_entity.id
_entity.type
_entity.pdbx_description
1 polymer ?
#
loop_
_entity_poly.entity_id
_entity_poly.type
_entity_poly.pdbx_seq_one_letter_code
_entity_poly.pdbx_strand_id
1 'polypeptide(L)'
;CILDPCAGEGVAIAEASHALGREQAKAFAVEFDAERARHARGLVDHCLHADLMDTMISKQSFGLLWLNPPYGDLSKDVNGNIGYQGQGRARFEKLFYQRSLSLLQYGGVLVFIVPGYVLDAELVGWLTRHYTDLRIYRAVETQFKQVVIFGRRVRQRELAPDGLKAVRNLLLQIGLGEVEAEELPSEWPFLPYIVPASPAEPEHFFRVTMEPEQFADEVGRLQGLWPSQDTHLGAAQQSLRPPARALSHWHLALALAAGAISGVVRSKTGRVLVVKGDTHKDKTLQREFTEREDGSIAETRILTDKFVPVIRAWDMTPGSATRGEVLTIR
;
A
#
# COMPACT_ATOMS: atom_id res chain seq x y z
N CYS A 1 -10.47 9.00 -14.68
CA CYS A 1 -9.25 8.74 -13.92
C CYS A 1 -8.60 7.46 -14.40
N ILE A 2 -7.28 7.44 -14.49
CA ILE A 2 -6.44 6.29 -14.83
C ILE A 2 -5.42 6.08 -13.71
N LEU A 3 -5.01 4.83 -13.48
CA LEU A 3 -4.12 4.48 -12.36
C LEU A 3 -2.97 3.59 -12.80
N ASP A 4 -1.77 3.93 -12.36
CA ASP A 4 -0.61 3.04 -12.31
C ASP A 4 -0.18 2.85 -10.84
N PRO A 5 -0.40 1.66 -10.24
CA PRO A 5 -0.09 1.41 -8.84
C PRO A 5 1.40 1.07 -8.57
N CYS A 6 2.25 1.10 -9.58
CA CYS A 6 3.69 0.84 -9.52
C CYS A 6 4.43 1.61 -10.63
N ALA A 7 4.23 2.93 -10.64
CA ALA A 7 4.41 3.78 -11.80
C ALA A 7 5.87 4.03 -12.23
N GLY A 8 6.86 3.66 -11.41
CA GLY A 8 8.23 4.01 -11.69
C GLY A 8 8.39 5.53 -11.79
N GLU A 9 9.01 5.99 -12.86
CA GLU A 9 9.16 7.41 -13.16
C GLU A 9 7.86 8.09 -13.65
N GLY A 10 6.77 7.34 -13.83
CA GLY A 10 5.46 7.87 -14.23
C GLY A 10 5.27 8.12 -15.71
N VAL A 11 6.27 7.83 -16.55
CA VAL A 11 6.25 8.13 -17.99
C VAL A 11 5.12 7.40 -18.71
N ALA A 12 4.96 6.08 -18.47
CA ALA A 12 3.97 5.28 -19.18
C ALA A 12 2.52 5.75 -18.92
N ILE A 13 2.18 6.05 -17.66
CA ILE A 13 0.83 6.52 -17.34
C ILE A 13 0.59 7.97 -17.77
N ALA A 14 1.64 8.80 -17.80
CA ALA A 14 1.56 10.16 -18.32
C ALA A 14 1.32 10.15 -19.84
N GLU A 15 2.01 9.31 -20.59
CA GLU A 15 1.78 9.13 -22.03
C GLU A 15 0.39 8.56 -22.31
N ALA A 16 -0.08 7.58 -21.51
CA ALA A 16 -1.44 7.06 -21.62
C ALA A 16 -2.49 8.16 -21.38
N SER A 17 -2.27 9.02 -20.37
CA SER A 17 -3.13 10.19 -20.12
C SER A 17 -3.15 11.15 -21.30
N HIS A 18 -1.96 11.43 -21.87
CA HIS A 18 -1.85 12.31 -23.04
C HIS A 18 -2.58 11.74 -24.25
N ALA A 19 -2.42 10.44 -24.53
CA ALA A 19 -3.09 9.76 -25.63
C ALA A 19 -4.62 9.72 -25.49
N LEU A 20 -5.13 9.67 -24.25
CA LEU A 20 -6.57 9.74 -23.94
C LEU A 20 -7.12 11.17 -23.92
N GLY A 21 -6.25 12.18 -24.08
CA GLY A 21 -6.60 13.59 -23.93
C GLY A 21 -6.38 14.09 -22.51
N ARG A 22 -5.27 14.74 -22.26
CA ARG A 22 -4.80 15.15 -20.93
C ARG A 22 -5.79 15.96 -20.12
N GLU A 23 -6.66 16.73 -20.77
CA GLU A 23 -7.71 17.49 -20.10
C GLU A 23 -8.88 16.61 -19.63
N GLN A 24 -9.02 15.41 -20.20
CA GLN A 24 -10.11 14.49 -19.93
C GLN A 24 -9.69 13.30 -19.06
N ALA A 25 -8.39 12.95 -19.06
CA ALA A 25 -7.84 11.78 -18.38
C ALA A 25 -6.86 12.20 -17.28
N LYS A 26 -7.30 12.21 -16.02
CA LYS A 26 -6.43 12.45 -14.86
C LYS A 26 -5.63 11.19 -14.51
N ALA A 27 -4.31 11.33 -14.42
CA ALA A 27 -3.36 10.27 -14.12
C ALA A 27 -3.04 10.21 -12.62
N PHE A 28 -3.22 9.04 -12.04
CA PHE A 28 -2.89 8.73 -10.66
C PHE A 28 -1.77 7.68 -10.64
N ALA A 29 -0.80 7.87 -9.77
CA ALA A 29 0.39 7.01 -9.66
C ALA A 29 0.68 6.67 -8.20
N VAL A 30 1.16 5.45 -7.96
CA VAL A 30 1.79 5.05 -6.69
C VAL A 30 3.18 4.53 -7.01
N GLU A 31 4.19 5.02 -6.31
CA GLU A 31 5.58 4.58 -6.46
C GLU A 31 6.26 4.49 -5.09
N PHE A 32 6.97 3.38 -4.90
CA PHE A 32 7.66 3.08 -3.65
C PHE A 32 8.98 3.83 -3.50
N ASP A 33 9.73 3.96 -4.60
CA ASP A 33 11.02 4.65 -4.61
C ASP A 33 10.86 6.17 -4.57
N ALA A 34 11.59 6.84 -3.68
CA ALA A 34 11.46 8.28 -3.44
C ALA A 34 11.87 9.15 -4.64
N GLU A 35 12.93 8.75 -5.36
CA GLU A 35 13.42 9.52 -6.51
C GLU A 35 12.49 9.39 -7.70
N ARG A 36 12.05 8.16 -8.00
CA ARG A 36 11.08 7.89 -9.06
C ARG A 36 9.73 8.55 -8.75
N ALA A 37 9.25 8.47 -7.52
CA ALA A 37 8.02 9.17 -7.11
C ALA A 37 8.13 10.68 -7.25
N ARG A 38 9.31 11.27 -6.98
CA ARG A 38 9.56 12.70 -7.20
C ARG A 38 9.50 13.06 -8.68
N HIS A 39 10.09 12.23 -9.55
CA HIS A 39 10.01 12.42 -10.99
C HIS A 39 8.56 12.30 -11.48
N ALA A 40 7.86 11.23 -11.09
CA ALA A 40 6.46 10.99 -11.46
C ALA A 40 5.53 12.14 -11.07
N ARG A 41 5.73 12.78 -9.92
CA ARG A 41 4.96 13.97 -9.49
C ARG A 41 5.03 15.14 -10.47
N GLY A 42 6.08 15.23 -11.27
CA GLY A 42 6.22 16.24 -12.32
C GLY A 42 5.45 15.91 -13.60
N LEU A 43 5.02 14.68 -13.77
CA LEU A 43 4.41 14.18 -15.02
C LEU A 43 2.92 13.87 -14.89
N VAL A 44 2.46 13.46 -13.71
CA VAL A 44 1.07 13.01 -13.46
C VAL A 44 0.32 13.98 -12.55
N ASP A 45 -1.01 13.88 -12.52
CA ASP A 45 -1.85 14.76 -11.71
C ASP A 45 -1.73 14.45 -10.21
N HIS A 46 -1.65 13.17 -9.85
CA HIS A 46 -1.52 12.70 -8.46
C HIS A 46 -0.51 11.57 -8.35
N CYS A 47 0.50 11.73 -7.48
CA CYS A 47 1.47 10.68 -7.21
C CYS A 47 1.68 10.50 -5.70
N LEU A 48 1.46 9.27 -5.20
CA LEU A 48 1.81 8.88 -3.84
C LEU A 48 3.20 8.23 -3.82
N HIS A 49 4.07 8.74 -2.97
CA HIS A 49 5.27 8.03 -2.56
C HIS A 49 4.88 7.05 -1.44
N ALA A 50 4.61 5.81 -1.77
CA ALA A 50 4.11 4.80 -0.84
C ALA A 50 4.31 3.37 -1.37
N ASP A 51 4.30 2.40 -0.45
CA ASP A 51 3.96 1.03 -0.81
C ASP A 51 2.46 0.97 -1.16
N LEU A 52 2.11 0.33 -2.26
CA LEU A 52 0.71 0.14 -2.65
C LEU A 52 -0.11 -0.53 -1.53
N MET A 53 0.51 -1.43 -0.76
CA MET A 53 -0.17 -2.15 0.32
C MET A 53 -0.55 -1.23 1.48
N ASP A 54 0.19 -0.13 1.65
CA ASP A 54 -0.03 0.89 2.68
C ASP A 54 -0.87 2.07 2.20
N THR A 55 -1.62 1.90 1.11
CA THR A 55 -2.48 2.97 0.58
C THR A 55 -3.95 2.71 0.83
N MET A 56 -4.71 3.79 0.99
CA MET A 56 -6.16 3.78 0.88
C MET A 56 -6.58 4.47 -0.41
N ILE A 57 -7.15 3.68 -1.32
CA ILE A 57 -7.59 4.12 -2.64
C ILE A 57 -9.03 3.70 -2.85
N SER A 58 -9.86 4.62 -3.30
CA SER A 58 -11.29 4.39 -3.58
C SER A 58 -11.47 3.28 -4.61
N LYS A 59 -12.39 2.35 -4.31
CA LYS A 59 -12.71 1.23 -5.20
C LYS A 59 -13.51 1.73 -6.40
N GLN A 60 -13.32 1.06 -7.56
CA GLN A 60 -14.08 1.31 -8.80
C GLN A 60 -14.02 2.78 -9.28
N SER A 61 -12.90 3.46 -9.03
CA SER A 61 -12.73 4.87 -9.38
C SER A 61 -11.91 5.10 -10.65
N PHE A 62 -11.33 4.04 -11.23
CA PHE A 62 -10.44 4.19 -12.38
C PHE A 62 -10.99 3.48 -13.61
N GLY A 63 -10.95 4.18 -14.76
CA GLY A 63 -11.36 3.63 -16.06
C GLY A 63 -10.25 2.83 -16.73
N LEU A 64 -8.98 3.12 -16.42
CA LEU A 64 -7.81 2.36 -16.87
C LEU A 64 -6.95 2.00 -15.67
N LEU A 65 -6.49 0.75 -15.66
CA LEU A 65 -5.46 0.25 -14.75
C LEU A 65 -4.26 -0.18 -15.59
N TRP A 66 -3.17 0.58 -15.48
CA TRP A 66 -1.86 0.24 -16.05
C TRP A 66 -1.07 -0.48 -14.97
N LEU A 67 -0.84 -1.77 -15.12
CA LEU A 67 -0.25 -2.61 -14.08
C LEU A 67 1.01 -3.28 -14.59
N ASN A 68 2.17 -2.71 -14.25
CA ASN A 68 3.49 -3.28 -14.50
C ASN A 68 4.20 -3.48 -13.15
N PRO A 69 3.82 -4.50 -12.37
CA PRO A 69 4.30 -4.69 -11.01
C PRO A 69 5.76 -5.13 -10.96
N PRO A 70 6.43 -5.01 -9.82
CA PRO A 70 7.73 -5.63 -9.62
C PRO A 70 7.63 -7.16 -9.80
N TYR A 71 8.69 -7.76 -10.36
CA TYR A 71 8.76 -9.20 -10.61
C TYR A 71 9.50 -9.91 -9.49
N GLY A 72 8.98 -11.03 -9.04
CA GLY A 72 9.66 -11.86 -8.04
C GLY A 72 8.74 -12.64 -7.12
N ASP A 73 9.37 -13.50 -6.33
CA ASP A 73 8.67 -14.30 -5.33
C ASP A 73 8.52 -13.50 -4.03
N LEU A 74 7.38 -13.66 -3.38
CA LEU A 74 7.18 -13.15 -2.03
C LEU A 74 7.93 -14.02 -1.04
N SER A 75 8.74 -13.42 -0.15
CA SER A 75 9.36 -14.15 0.95
C SER A 75 8.29 -14.65 1.93
N LYS A 76 8.59 -15.74 2.67
CA LYS A 76 7.66 -16.31 3.66
C LYS A 76 7.32 -15.30 4.77
N ASP A 77 8.24 -14.40 5.11
CA ASP A 77 8.04 -13.39 6.14
C ASP A 77 7.05 -12.30 5.67
N VAL A 78 7.03 -12.02 4.38
CA VAL A 78 6.12 -11.08 3.75
C VAL A 78 4.72 -11.68 3.58
N ASN A 79 4.60 -13.00 3.34
CA ASN A 79 3.31 -13.69 3.16
C ASN A 79 2.38 -13.61 4.39
N GLY A 80 2.93 -13.53 5.60
CA GLY A 80 2.13 -13.43 6.83
C GLY A 80 1.47 -12.08 7.05
N ASN A 81 2.03 -11.00 6.49
CA ASN A 81 1.61 -9.62 6.76
C ASN A 81 0.89 -8.92 5.60
N ILE A 82 1.04 -9.38 4.36
CA ILE A 82 0.58 -8.64 3.17
C ILE A 82 -0.77 -9.14 2.63
N GLY A 83 -1.37 -10.15 3.24
CA GLY A 83 -2.73 -10.58 2.87
C GLY A 83 -2.84 -11.26 1.50
N TYR A 84 -1.79 -11.94 1.01
CA TYR A 84 -1.88 -12.77 -0.19
C TYR A 84 -2.92 -13.88 0.01
N GLN A 85 -3.94 -13.94 -0.85
CA GLN A 85 -5.07 -14.87 -0.74
C GLN A 85 -5.02 -16.01 -1.77
N GLY A 86 -3.87 -16.25 -2.40
CA GLY A 86 -3.70 -17.30 -3.39
C GLY A 86 -3.34 -18.65 -2.77
N GLN A 87 -3.58 -19.72 -3.53
CA GLN A 87 -3.16 -21.09 -3.19
C GLN A 87 -1.91 -21.53 -3.96
N GLY A 88 -1.55 -20.79 -5.02
CA GLY A 88 -0.41 -21.06 -5.86
C GLY A 88 0.86 -20.39 -5.36
N ARG A 89 1.88 -20.32 -6.23
CA ARG A 89 3.15 -19.65 -5.95
C ARG A 89 2.90 -18.17 -5.66
N ALA A 90 3.26 -17.73 -4.46
CA ALA A 90 3.11 -16.34 -4.04
C ALA A 90 4.15 -15.46 -4.73
N ARG A 91 3.69 -14.53 -5.54
CA ARG A 91 4.50 -13.62 -6.34
C ARG A 91 3.98 -12.18 -6.24
N PHE A 92 4.88 -11.21 -6.41
CA PHE A 92 4.50 -9.79 -6.41
C PHE A 92 3.48 -9.47 -7.49
N GLU A 93 3.63 -10.03 -8.69
CA GLU A 93 2.71 -9.80 -9.80
C GLU A 93 1.27 -10.18 -9.46
N LYS A 94 1.09 -11.29 -8.77
CA LYS A 94 -0.22 -11.75 -8.31
C LYS A 94 -0.77 -10.91 -7.16
N LEU A 95 0.09 -10.52 -6.22
CA LEU A 95 -0.29 -9.67 -5.09
C LEU A 95 -0.77 -8.31 -5.57
N PHE A 96 -0.01 -7.67 -6.46
CA PHE A 96 -0.38 -6.38 -7.04
C PHE A 96 -1.67 -6.46 -7.86
N TYR A 97 -1.85 -7.55 -8.61
CA TYR A 97 -3.10 -7.81 -9.32
C TYR A 97 -4.30 -7.88 -8.37
N GLN A 98 -4.22 -8.69 -7.31
CA GLN A 98 -5.29 -8.82 -6.31
C GLN A 98 -5.61 -7.49 -5.64
N ARG A 99 -4.57 -6.74 -5.25
CA ARG A 99 -4.72 -5.44 -4.58
C ARG A 99 -5.38 -4.41 -5.49
N SER A 100 -5.02 -4.41 -6.78
CA SER A 100 -5.47 -3.40 -7.74
C SER A 100 -6.80 -3.71 -8.41
N LEU A 101 -7.20 -4.99 -8.48
CA LEU A 101 -8.43 -5.41 -9.16
C LEU A 101 -9.66 -4.61 -8.73
N SER A 102 -9.81 -4.36 -7.42
CA SER A 102 -10.97 -3.65 -6.89
C SER A 102 -11.00 -2.16 -7.25
N LEU A 103 -9.88 -1.58 -7.66
CA LEU A 103 -9.72 -0.15 -7.97
C LEU A 103 -10.26 0.20 -9.35
N LEU A 104 -10.08 -0.73 -10.33
CA LEU A 104 -10.62 -0.58 -11.68
C LEU A 104 -12.16 -0.67 -11.64
N GLN A 105 -12.87 0.22 -12.32
CA GLN A 105 -14.33 0.15 -12.42
C GLN A 105 -14.79 -0.93 -13.39
N TYR A 106 -16.04 -1.35 -13.32
CA TYR A 106 -16.63 -2.23 -14.33
C TYR A 106 -16.70 -1.52 -15.68
N GLY A 107 -16.37 -2.22 -16.76
CA GLY A 107 -16.16 -1.65 -18.09
C GLY A 107 -14.76 -1.07 -18.28
N GLY A 108 -14.00 -0.88 -17.20
CA GLY A 108 -12.64 -0.36 -17.24
C GLY A 108 -11.64 -1.29 -17.91
N VAL A 109 -10.57 -0.73 -18.42
CA VAL A 109 -9.54 -1.38 -19.21
C VAL A 109 -8.35 -1.73 -18.30
N LEU A 110 -7.91 -2.98 -18.39
CA LEU A 110 -6.65 -3.45 -17.79
C LEU A 110 -5.57 -3.47 -18.89
N VAL A 111 -4.40 -2.93 -18.57
CA VAL A 111 -3.12 -3.20 -19.24
C VAL A 111 -2.22 -3.86 -18.21
N PHE A 112 -1.90 -5.14 -18.39
CA PHE A 112 -1.13 -5.91 -17.40
C PHE A 112 0.13 -6.46 -18.05
N ILE A 113 1.29 -6.04 -17.55
CA ILE A 113 2.60 -6.38 -18.09
C ILE A 113 3.31 -7.29 -17.09
N VAL A 114 3.60 -8.52 -17.52
CA VAL A 114 4.23 -9.53 -16.66
C VAL A 114 5.10 -10.49 -17.50
N PRO A 115 6.07 -11.16 -16.89
CA PRO A 115 6.75 -12.26 -17.57
C PRO A 115 5.78 -13.39 -17.92
N GLY A 116 5.88 -13.97 -19.11
CA GLY A 116 4.98 -15.02 -19.60
C GLY A 116 4.85 -16.21 -18.63
N TYR A 117 5.95 -16.62 -18.00
CA TYR A 117 5.98 -17.76 -17.07
C TYR A 117 5.15 -17.56 -15.77
N VAL A 118 4.67 -16.35 -15.51
CA VAL A 118 3.80 -16.06 -14.36
C VAL A 118 2.35 -16.53 -14.58
N LEU A 119 1.98 -16.79 -15.85
CA LEU A 119 0.65 -17.22 -16.26
C LEU A 119 0.38 -18.68 -15.89
N ASP A 120 0.25 -18.94 -14.60
CA ASP A 120 -0.19 -20.24 -14.09
C ASP A 120 -1.73 -20.36 -14.02
N ALA A 121 -2.20 -21.55 -13.65
CA ALA A 121 -3.64 -21.85 -13.58
C ALA A 121 -4.42 -20.90 -12.66
N GLU A 122 -3.76 -20.40 -11.60
CA GLU A 122 -4.36 -19.49 -10.64
C GLU A 122 -4.56 -18.09 -11.24
N LEU A 123 -3.49 -17.47 -11.76
CA LEU A 123 -3.57 -16.13 -12.33
C LEU A 123 -4.47 -16.11 -13.57
N VAL A 124 -4.35 -17.11 -14.44
CA VAL A 124 -5.22 -17.27 -15.61
C VAL A 124 -6.68 -17.46 -15.20
N GLY A 125 -6.92 -18.21 -14.11
CA GLY A 125 -8.25 -18.35 -13.53
C GLY A 125 -8.83 -17.03 -13.04
N TRP A 126 -8.01 -16.15 -12.45
CA TRP A 126 -8.45 -14.81 -12.01
C TRP A 126 -8.73 -13.91 -13.20
N LEU A 127 -7.84 -13.86 -14.21
CA LEU A 127 -8.02 -13.05 -15.40
C LEU A 127 -9.32 -13.42 -16.14
N THR A 128 -9.54 -14.70 -16.39
CA THR A 128 -10.73 -15.16 -17.12
C THR A 128 -12.03 -15.06 -16.31
N ARG A 129 -11.96 -14.87 -14.99
CA ARG A 129 -13.13 -14.64 -14.13
C ARG A 129 -13.54 -13.17 -14.06
N HIS A 130 -12.62 -12.25 -14.29
CA HIS A 130 -12.87 -10.83 -14.07
C HIS A 130 -12.89 -9.98 -15.34
N TYR A 131 -12.38 -10.53 -16.46
CA TYR A 131 -12.24 -9.78 -17.71
C TYR A 131 -12.83 -10.52 -18.90
N THR A 132 -13.35 -9.74 -19.83
CA THR A 132 -13.69 -10.13 -21.21
C THR A 132 -12.78 -9.43 -22.20
N ASP A 133 -12.88 -9.77 -23.46
CA ASP A 133 -12.08 -9.20 -24.55
C ASP A 133 -10.57 -9.29 -24.24
N LEU A 134 -10.16 -10.38 -23.58
CA LEU A 134 -8.77 -10.63 -23.22
C LEU A 134 -7.93 -10.85 -24.47
N ARG A 135 -6.83 -10.10 -24.58
CA ARG A 135 -5.81 -10.22 -25.61
C ARG A 135 -4.45 -10.26 -24.97
N ILE A 136 -3.55 -11.03 -25.52
CA ILE A 136 -2.18 -11.18 -25.03
C ILE A 136 -1.21 -11.02 -26.17
N TYR A 137 -0.17 -10.24 -25.94
CA TYR A 137 0.90 -10.00 -26.89
C TYR A 137 2.24 -10.09 -26.19
N ARG A 138 3.29 -10.46 -26.93
CA ARG A 138 4.67 -10.32 -26.49
C ARG A 138 5.05 -8.85 -26.55
N ALA A 139 5.72 -8.36 -25.50
CA ALA A 139 6.28 -7.00 -25.52
C ALA A 139 7.38 -6.90 -26.58
N VAL A 140 7.54 -5.70 -27.14
CA VAL A 140 8.58 -5.42 -28.15
C VAL A 140 9.98 -5.63 -27.55
N GLU A 141 10.14 -5.30 -26.25
CA GLU A 141 11.37 -5.57 -25.54
C GLU A 141 11.44 -7.03 -25.10
N THR A 142 12.46 -7.75 -25.56
CA THR A 142 12.57 -9.20 -25.36
C THR A 142 13.38 -9.61 -24.13
N GLN A 143 14.10 -8.68 -23.50
CA GLN A 143 15.03 -8.96 -22.39
C GLN A 143 14.38 -9.71 -21.24
N PHE A 144 13.13 -9.38 -20.88
CA PHE A 144 12.42 -9.96 -19.72
C PHE A 144 11.34 -10.96 -20.11
N LYS A 145 11.22 -11.32 -21.38
CA LYS A 145 10.16 -12.22 -21.90
C LYS A 145 8.76 -11.80 -21.44
N GLN A 146 8.52 -10.50 -21.45
CA GLN A 146 7.27 -9.92 -21.00
C GLN A 146 6.14 -10.15 -21.99
N VAL A 147 4.95 -10.33 -21.43
CA VAL A 147 3.70 -10.28 -22.17
C VAL A 147 2.86 -9.12 -21.68
N VAL A 148 2.11 -8.52 -22.59
CA VAL A 148 1.15 -7.46 -22.32
C VAL A 148 -0.25 -8.04 -22.49
N ILE A 149 -1.04 -7.98 -21.44
CA ILE A 149 -2.40 -8.51 -21.41
C ILE A 149 -3.37 -7.33 -21.33
N PHE A 150 -4.27 -7.27 -22.29
CA PHE A 150 -5.37 -6.33 -22.31
C PHE A 150 -6.66 -7.04 -21.94
N GLY A 151 -7.55 -6.34 -21.24
CA GLY A 151 -8.87 -6.87 -20.91
C GLY A 151 -9.82 -5.81 -20.42
N ARG A 152 -11.11 -6.01 -20.63
CA ARG A 152 -12.18 -5.15 -20.14
C ARG A 152 -12.83 -5.81 -18.92
N ARG A 153 -12.85 -5.10 -17.77
CA ARG A 153 -13.41 -5.61 -16.54
C ARG A 153 -14.93 -5.76 -16.64
N VAL A 154 -15.43 -6.92 -16.26
CA VAL A 154 -16.87 -7.23 -16.28
C VAL A 154 -17.33 -7.88 -14.99
N ARG A 155 -18.65 -7.88 -14.77
CA ARG A 155 -19.25 -8.68 -13.72
C ARG A 155 -19.32 -10.14 -14.16
N GLN A 156 -19.22 -11.06 -13.21
CA GLN A 156 -19.21 -12.49 -13.51
C GLN A 156 -20.44 -12.96 -14.35
N ARG A 157 -21.60 -12.33 -14.15
CA ARG A 157 -22.81 -12.61 -14.92
C ARG A 157 -22.75 -12.20 -16.40
N GLU A 158 -21.79 -11.37 -16.77
CA GLU A 158 -21.61 -10.83 -18.12
C GLU A 158 -20.59 -11.62 -18.95
N LEU A 159 -19.97 -12.62 -18.32
CA LEU A 159 -18.99 -13.47 -18.97
C LEU A 159 -19.68 -14.49 -19.88
N ALA A 160 -19.19 -14.60 -21.13
CA ALA A 160 -19.60 -15.63 -22.08
C ALA A 160 -18.65 -16.85 -21.97
N PRO A 161 -19.14 -18.02 -21.48
CA PRO A 161 -18.25 -19.14 -21.17
C PRO A 161 -17.49 -19.72 -22.36
N ASP A 162 -18.08 -19.70 -23.54
CA ASP A 162 -17.52 -20.39 -24.72
C ASP A 162 -16.30 -19.66 -25.31
N GLY A 163 -16.29 -18.33 -25.30
CA GLY A 163 -15.13 -17.54 -25.77
C GLY A 163 -13.95 -17.59 -24.81
N LEU A 164 -14.20 -17.78 -23.51
CA LEU A 164 -13.17 -17.77 -22.48
C LEU A 164 -12.32 -19.04 -22.44
N LYS A 165 -12.82 -20.18 -22.91
CA LYS A 165 -12.07 -21.45 -22.92
C LYS A 165 -10.86 -21.38 -23.82
N ALA A 166 -11.00 -20.84 -25.04
CA ALA A 166 -9.91 -20.70 -26.00
C ALA A 166 -8.82 -19.76 -25.48
N VAL A 167 -9.23 -18.60 -24.96
CA VAL A 167 -8.29 -17.61 -24.39
C VAL A 167 -7.60 -18.18 -23.13
N ARG A 168 -8.32 -18.88 -22.28
CA ARG A 168 -7.75 -19.53 -21.09
C ARG A 168 -6.67 -20.54 -21.47
N ASN A 169 -6.94 -21.39 -22.48
CA ASN A 169 -5.97 -22.38 -22.95
C ASN A 169 -4.74 -21.69 -23.54
N LEU A 170 -4.92 -20.65 -24.36
CA LEU A 170 -3.82 -19.88 -24.91
C LEU A 170 -2.93 -19.27 -23.81
N LEU A 171 -3.53 -18.63 -22.82
CA LEU A 171 -2.79 -18.04 -21.69
C LEU A 171 -1.97 -19.10 -20.93
N LEU A 172 -2.55 -20.29 -20.70
CA LEU A 172 -1.85 -21.39 -20.03
C LEU A 172 -0.70 -21.94 -20.88
N GLN A 173 -0.89 -22.13 -22.19
CA GLN A 173 0.16 -22.60 -23.09
C GLN A 173 1.32 -21.59 -23.19
N ILE A 174 1.04 -20.30 -23.19
CA ILE A 174 2.06 -19.25 -23.12
C ILE A 174 2.80 -19.32 -21.78
N GLY A 175 2.08 -19.51 -20.66
CA GLY A 175 2.66 -19.65 -19.34
C GLY A 175 3.59 -20.87 -19.22
N LEU A 176 3.26 -21.97 -19.90
CA LEU A 176 4.09 -23.19 -19.96
C LEU A 176 5.24 -23.06 -20.98
N GLY A 177 5.24 -22.03 -21.83
CA GLY A 177 6.22 -21.86 -22.91
C GLY A 177 5.98 -22.79 -24.11
N GLU A 178 4.80 -23.39 -24.23
CA GLU A 178 4.40 -24.25 -25.33
C GLU A 178 4.04 -23.45 -26.60
N VAL A 179 3.54 -22.23 -26.39
CA VAL A 179 3.17 -21.29 -27.46
C VAL A 179 3.79 -19.94 -27.14
N GLU A 180 4.38 -19.31 -28.15
CA GLU A 180 4.86 -17.94 -28.05
C GLU A 180 3.72 -16.97 -28.40
N ALA A 181 3.56 -15.91 -27.56
CA ALA A 181 2.59 -14.87 -27.82
C ALA A 181 3.00 -14.08 -29.09
N GLU A 182 2.00 -13.67 -29.87
CA GLU A 182 2.22 -12.77 -30.99
C GLU A 182 2.85 -11.46 -30.52
N GLU A 183 3.64 -10.82 -31.38
CA GLU A 183 4.21 -9.52 -31.09
C GLU A 183 3.12 -8.45 -31.03
N LEU A 184 3.27 -7.48 -30.10
CA LEU A 184 2.36 -6.35 -30.01
C LEU A 184 2.37 -5.58 -31.36
N PRO A 185 1.22 -5.51 -32.04
CA PRO A 185 1.19 -4.89 -33.36
C PRO A 185 1.43 -3.38 -33.28
N SER A 186 2.15 -2.84 -34.27
CA SER A 186 2.38 -1.39 -34.39
C SER A 186 1.10 -0.63 -34.71
N GLU A 187 0.17 -1.25 -35.42
CA GLU A 187 -1.17 -0.73 -35.66
C GLU A 187 -2.20 -1.67 -35.07
N TRP A 188 -3.13 -1.12 -34.28
CA TRP A 188 -4.15 -1.92 -33.62
C TRP A 188 -5.19 -2.45 -34.63
N PRO A 189 -5.27 -3.76 -34.85
CA PRO A 189 -6.11 -4.32 -35.95
C PRO A 189 -7.57 -4.55 -35.53
N PHE A 190 -7.94 -4.21 -34.28
CA PHE A 190 -9.26 -4.46 -33.71
C PHE A 190 -9.96 -3.16 -33.35
N LEU A 191 -11.23 -3.26 -32.95
CA LEU A 191 -11.91 -2.15 -32.29
C LEU A 191 -11.11 -1.74 -31.05
N PRO A 192 -10.88 -0.44 -30.84
CA PRO A 192 -10.11 0.04 -29.70
C PRO A 192 -10.84 -0.25 -28.39
N TYR A 193 -10.08 -0.49 -27.34
CA TYR A 193 -10.65 -0.47 -26.00
C TYR A 193 -11.09 0.94 -25.65
N ILE A 194 -12.29 1.07 -25.13
CA ILE A 194 -12.83 2.36 -24.68
C ILE A 194 -12.62 2.45 -23.19
N VAL A 195 -11.83 3.43 -22.76
CA VAL A 195 -11.63 3.74 -21.33
C VAL A 195 -12.86 4.53 -20.85
N PRO A 196 -13.69 3.96 -19.97
CA PRO A 196 -14.88 4.65 -19.52
C PRO A 196 -14.51 5.82 -18.61
N ALA A 197 -15.32 6.87 -18.66
CA ALA A 197 -15.21 7.98 -17.72
C ALA A 197 -15.41 7.48 -16.29
N SER A 198 -14.63 8.00 -15.36
CA SER A 198 -14.84 7.76 -13.93
C SER A 198 -16.07 8.53 -13.45
N PRO A 199 -16.91 7.93 -12.58
CA PRO A 199 -18.11 8.61 -12.09
C PRO A 199 -17.77 9.85 -11.25
N ALA A 200 -16.63 9.83 -10.56
CA ALA A 200 -16.05 10.94 -9.81
C ALA A 200 -14.55 10.71 -9.63
N GLU A 201 -13.83 11.71 -9.17
CA GLU A 201 -12.47 11.52 -8.67
C GLU A 201 -12.50 10.61 -7.44
N PRO A 202 -11.40 9.82 -7.19
CA PRO A 202 -11.34 8.99 -6.00
C PRO A 202 -11.42 9.84 -4.74
N GLU A 203 -12.37 9.56 -3.87
CA GLU A 203 -12.53 10.22 -2.57
C GLU A 203 -11.32 9.96 -1.66
N HIS A 204 -10.77 8.77 -1.76
CA HIS A 204 -9.58 8.36 -1.02
C HIS A 204 -8.47 8.03 -2.00
N PHE A 205 -7.37 8.74 -1.89
CA PHE A 205 -6.12 8.47 -2.56
C PHE A 205 -4.99 9.00 -1.69
N PHE A 206 -4.63 8.22 -0.67
CA PHE A 206 -3.63 8.63 0.31
C PHE A 206 -2.91 7.42 0.91
N ARG A 207 -1.77 7.68 1.51
CA ARG A 207 -0.98 6.72 2.24
C ARG A 207 -1.48 6.60 3.68
N VAL A 208 -1.60 5.36 4.18
CA VAL A 208 -2.07 5.07 5.54
C VAL A 208 -0.96 5.17 6.56
N THR A 209 0.28 4.79 6.18
CA THR A 209 1.47 4.83 7.03
C THR A 209 2.49 5.82 6.51
N MET A 210 3.19 6.49 7.38
CA MET A 210 4.31 7.38 7.04
C MET A 210 5.51 7.06 7.92
N GLU A 211 6.69 7.00 7.30
CA GLU A 211 7.94 7.02 8.03
C GLU A 211 8.16 8.40 8.68
N PRO A 212 8.90 8.51 9.80
CA PRO A 212 9.13 9.78 10.48
C PRO A 212 9.68 10.89 9.60
N GLU A 213 10.60 10.55 8.70
CA GLU A 213 11.22 11.51 7.77
C GLU A 213 10.22 12.01 6.72
N GLN A 214 9.38 11.13 6.19
CA GLN A 214 8.33 11.50 5.24
C GLN A 214 7.25 12.36 5.90
N PHE A 215 6.93 12.07 7.16
CA PHE A 215 6.03 12.89 7.95
C PHE A 215 6.59 14.30 8.15
N ALA A 216 7.90 14.43 8.43
CA ALA A 216 8.57 15.73 8.55
C ALA A 216 8.52 16.53 7.24
N ASP A 217 8.72 15.86 6.09
CA ASP A 217 8.62 16.45 4.76
C ASP A 217 7.18 16.93 4.44
N GLU A 218 6.18 16.13 4.75
CA GLU A 218 4.78 16.50 4.52
C GLU A 218 4.34 17.63 5.45
N VAL A 219 4.74 17.62 6.72
CA VAL A 219 4.49 18.71 7.66
C VAL A 219 5.15 20.01 7.18
N GLY A 220 6.36 19.93 6.60
CA GLY A 220 7.03 21.08 6.01
C GLY A 220 6.30 21.67 4.78
N ARG A 221 5.55 20.86 4.04
CA ARG A 221 4.74 21.28 2.89
C ARG A 221 3.38 21.83 3.27
N LEU A 222 2.79 21.33 4.35
CA LEU A 222 1.48 21.72 4.83
C LEU A 222 1.58 23.01 5.67
N GLN A 223 1.56 24.16 5.02
CA GLN A 223 1.56 25.46 5.70
C GLN A 223 0.33 25.65 6.63
N GLY A 224 -0.69 24.82 6.51
CA GLY A 224 -1.97 24.96 7.20
C GLY A 224 -2.14 24.26 8.54
N LEU A 225 -1.19 23.39 8.97
CA LEU A 225 -1.34 22.66 10.23
C LEU A 225 -1.14 23.55 11.46
N TRP A 226 -0.26 24.53 11.37
CA TRP A 226 0.08 25.40 12.49
C TRP A 226 -0.98 26.45 12.85
N PRO A 227 -1.68 27.09 11.89
CA PRO A 227 -2.78 27.99 12.23
C PRO A 227 -3.97 27.29 12.88
N SER A 228 -4.17 25.99 12.63
CA SER A 228 -5.25 25.21 13.21
C SER A 228 -4.82 24.30 14.37
N GLN A 229 -3.57 24.43 14.84
CA GLN A 229 -3.04 23.63 15.95
C GLN A 229 -3.92 23.75 17.19
N ASP A 230 -4.33 24.96 17.55
CA ASP A 230 -5.19 25.20 18.75
C ASP A 230 -6.59 24.61 18.58
N THR A 231 -7.07 24.49 17.34
CA THR A 231 -8.39 23.90 17.06
C THR A 231 -8.35 22.36 17.12
N HIS A 232 -7.25 21.75 16.66
CA HIS A 232 -7.15 20.29 16.55
C HIS A 232 -6.36 19.63 17.69
N LEU A 233 -5.40 20.35 18.27
CA LEU A 233 -4.54 19.87 19.37
C LEU A 233 -4.75 20.67 20.65
N GLY A 234 -5.52 21.76 20.60
CA GLY A 234 -5.95 22.50 21.77
C GLY A 234 -6.72 21.55 22.69
N ALA A 235 -6.21 21.35 23.89
CA ALA A 235 -6.87 20.52 24.88
C ALA A 235 -8.30 21.05 25.08
N ALA A 236 -9.30 20.23 24.76
CA ALA A 236 -10.56 20.38 25.44
C ALA A 236 -10.20 20.38 26.93
N GLN A 237 -10.36 21.54 27.60
CA GLN A 237 -10.06 21.72 29.02
C GLN A 237 -11.08 20.92 29.86
N GLN A 238 -11.09 19.61 29.69
CA GLN A 238 -11.63 18.73 30.71
C GLN A 238 -10.54 18.60 31.75
N SER A 239 -10.70 19.32 32.85
CA SER A 239 -9.91 19.12 34.07
C SER A 239 -10.14 17.69 34.55
N LEU A 240 -9.34 16.77 34.01
CA LEU A 240 -9.32 15.39 34.52
C LEU A 240 -8.94 15.46 35.99
N ARG A 241 -9.86 15.05 36.86
CA ARG A 241 -9.54 14.95 38.30
C ARG A 241 -8.40 13.95 38.43
N PRO A 242 -7.35 14.29 39.20
CA PRO A 242 -6.26 13.36 39.43
C PRO A 242 -6.81 12.10 40.11
N PRO A 243 -6.28 10.91 39.82
CA PRO A 243 -6.68 9.68 40.49
C PRO A 243 -6.44 9.78 42.00
N ALA A 244 -7.36 9.25 42.80
CA ALA A 244 -7.30 9.31 44.25
C ALA A 244 -6.10 8.55 44.85
N ARG A 245 -5.46 7.67 44.09
CA ARG A 245 -4.25 6.92 44.47
C ARG A 245 -3.28 6.88 43.26
N ALA A 246 -2.00 6.65 43.55
CA ALA A 246 -1.00 6.40 42.50
C ALA A 246 -1.43 5.23 41.64
N LEU A 247 -1.35 5.41 40.31
CA LEU A 247 -1.67 4.37 39.35
C LEU A 247 -0.58 3.28 39.39
N SER A 248 -1.00 2.01 39.34
CA SER A 248 -0.07 0.93 39.06
C SER A 248 0.45 1.05 37.62
N HIS A 249 1.58 0.42 37.30
CA HIS A 249 2.12 0.42 35.92
C HIS A 249 1.10 -0.03 34.90
N TRP A 250 0.25 -1.01 35.23
CA TRP A 250 -0.82 -1.49 34.35
C TRP A 250 -1.90 -0.42 34.10
N HIS A 251 -2.39 0.22 35.17
CA HIS A 251 -3.38 1.29 35.01
C HIS A 251 -2.81 2.52 34.31
N LEU A 252 -1.53 2.83 34.54
CA LEU A 252 -0.84 3.88 33.80
C LEU A 252 -0.74 3.55 32.30
N ALA A 253 -0.37 2.31 31.96
CA ALA A 253 -0.30 1.87 30.57
C ALA A 253 -1.67 1.94 29.86
N LEU A 254 -2.75 1.54 30.54
CA LEU A 254 -4.12 1.66 30.03
C LEU A 254 -4.55 3.12 29.86
N ALA A 255 -4.25 3.98 30.82
CA ALA A 255 -4.58 5.40 30.75
C ALA A 255 -3.83 6.09 29.59
N LEU A 256 -2.57 5.74 29.37
CA LEU A 256 -1.77 6.23 28.25
C LEU A 256 -2.31 5.74 26.90
N ALA A 257 -2.66 4.46 26.80
CA ALA A 257 -3.26 3.87 25.60
C ALA A 257 -4.64 4.50 25.30
N ALA A 258 -5.40 4.87 26.33
CA ALA A 258 -6.68 5.57 26.20
C ALA A 258 -6.54 7.08 25.88
N GLY A 259 -5.31 7.60 25.75
CA GLY A 259 -5.07 9.00 25.43
C GLY A 259 -5.22 9.97 26.60
N ALA A 260 -5.21 9.48 27.87
CA ALA A 260 -5.32 10.32 29.06
C ALA A 260 -4.16 11.33 29.22
N ILE A 261 -3.02 11.07 28.55
CA ILE A 261 -1.90 12.00 28.47
C ILE A 261 -1.73 12.36 26.99
N SER A 262 -2.29 13.49 26.59
CA SER A 262 -2.14 14.06 25.26
C SER A 262 -2.34 15.56 25.31
N GLY A 263 -1.71 16.29 24.41
CA GLY A 263 -1.85 17.74 24.27
C GLY A 263 -0.60 18.53 24.62
N VAL A 264 -0.74 19.84 24.77
CA VAL A 264 0.37 20.76 25.04
C VAL A 264 0.67 20.80 26.52
N VAL A 265 1.89 20.45 26.91
CA VAL A 265 2.39 20.54 28.29
C VAL A 265 3.43 21.66 28.37
N ARG A 266 3.25 22.57 29.33
CA ARG A 266 4.22 23.61 29.65
C ARG A 266 4.89 23.29 31.00
N SER A 267 6.19 23.11 30.96
CA SER A 267 6.95 22.89 32.20
C SER A 267 7.15 24.18 32.99
N LYS A 268 7.45 24.05 34.27
CA LYS A 268 7.83 25.20 35.09
C LYS A 268 9.11 25.90 34.64
N THR A 269 9.94 25.21 33.86
CA THR A 269 11.19 25.74 33.27
C THR A 269 10.98 26.40 31.91
N GLY A 270 9.72 26.57 31.44
CA GLY A 270 9.40 27.20 30.17
C GLY A 270 9.41 26.29 28.94
N ARG A 271 9.69 24.99 29.11
CA ARG A 271 9.59 24.05 27.99
C ARG A 271 8.15 23.87 27.54
N VAL A 272 7.95 23.86 26.24
CA VAL A 272 6.66 23.60 25.59
C VAL A 272 6.77 22.30 24.82
N LEU A 273 6.01 21.29 25.22
CA LEU A 273 6.03 19.97 24.64
C LEU A 273 4.61 19.60 24.18
N VAL A 274 4.49 19.08 22.97
CA VAL A 274 3.27 18.40 22.53
C VAL A 274 3.45 16.92 22.83
N VAL A 275 2.69 16.39 23.78
CA VAL A 275 2.88 15.03 24.29
C VAL A 275 1.75 14.11 23.86
N LYS A 276 2.11 12.85 23.60
CA LYS A 276 1.17 11.74 23.38
C LYS A 276 1.65 10.54 24.15
N GLY A 277 0.77 10.00 24.98
CA GLY A 277 0.97 8.69 25.61
C GLY A 277 0.72 7.57 24.61
N ASP A 278 1.54 6.53 24.70
CA ASP A 278 1.44 5.32 23.90
C ASP A 278 1.83 4.11 24.73
N THR A 279 1.45 2.93 24.29
CA THR A 279 1.80 1.68 24.93
C THR A 279 2.22 0.70 23.85
N HIS A 280 3.43 0.15 23.95
CA HIS A 280 3.87 -0.90 23.06
C HIS A 280 4.08 -2.22 23.82
N LYS A 281 4.01 -3.31 23.09
CA LYS A 281 4.32 -4.64 23.61
C LYS A 281 5.81 -4.89 23.49
N ASP A 282 6.38 -5.35 24.59
CA ASP A 282 7.72 -5.89 24.64
C ASP A 282 7.66 -7.35 25.11
N LYS A 283 8.70 -8.14 24.91
CA LYS A 283 8.74 -9.54 25.32
C LYS A 283 9.78 -9.75 26.40
N THR A 284 9.36 -10.34 27.52
CA THR A 284 10.26 -10.79 28.55
C THR A 284 10.54 -12.28 28.33
N LEU A 285 11.81 -12.63 28.19
CA LEU A 285 12.26 -14.01 28.08
C LEU A 285 12.52 -14.59 29.46
N GLN A 286 11.76 -15.60 29.83
CA GLN A 286 12.07 -16.47 30.97
C GLN A 286 12.62 -17.79 30.43
N ARG A 287 13.68 -18.29 31.06
CA ARG A 287 14.27 -19.59 30.74
C ARG A 287 14.06 -20.51 31.92
N GLU A 288 13.40 -21.62 31.69
CA GLU A 288 13.25 -22.70 32.67
C GLU A 288 14.07 -23.92 32.20
N PHE A 289 14.86 -24.47 33.10
CA PHE A 289 15.64 -25.64 32.84
C PHE A 289 15.04 -26.81 33.60
N THR A 290 14.68 -27.86 32.89
CA THR A 290 14.11 -29.08 33.49
C THR A 290 15.01 -30.25 33.14
N GLU A 291 15.46 -30.96 34.14
CA GLU A 291 16.19 -32.21 33.96
C GLU A 291 15.23 -33.34 33.61
N ARG A 292 15.50 -34.06 32.55
CA ARG A 292 14.70 -35.22 32.10
C ARG A 292 15.22 -36.49 32.79
N GLU A 293 14.38 -37.53 32.77
CA GLU A 293 14.69 -38.82 33.36
C GLU A 293 15.94 -39.49 32.74
N ASP A 294 16.34 -39.09 31.52
CA ASP A 294 17.55 -39.54 30.82
C ASP A 294 18.82 -38.73 31.18
N GLY A 295 18.73 -37.80 32.12
CA GLY A 295 19.80 -36.90 32.53
C GLY A 295 20.09 -35.75 31.58
N SER A 296 19.30 -35.56 30.51
CA SER A 296 19.42 -34.41 29.63
C SER A 296 18.69 -33.19 30.21
N ILE A 297 19.24 -32.00 29.97
CA ILE A 297 18.61 -30.72 30.40
C ILE A 297 17.80 -30.16 29.25
N ALA A 298 16.49 -30.02 29.47
CA ALA A 298 15.60 -29.30 28.54
C ALA A 298 15.52 -27.81 28.90
N GLU A 299 15.83 -26.92 27.98
CA GLU A 299 15.62 -25.48 28.11
C GLU A 299 14.26 -25.12 27.52
N THR A 300 13.34 -24.62 28.35
CA THR A 300 12.08 -24.08 27.91
C THR A 300 12.18 -22.54 27.92
N ARG A 301 11.91 -21.93 26.78
CA ARG A 301 11.93 -20.47 26.63
C ARG A 301 10.49 -19.95 26.60
N ILE A 302 10.10 -19.27 27.65
CA ILE A 302 8.77 -18.66 27.81
C ILE A 302 8.90 -17.19 27.46
N LEU A 303 8.24 -16.77 26.38
CA LEU A 303 8.15 -15.38 25.96
C LEU A 303 6.81 -14.83 26.46
N THR A 304 6.85 -13.95 27.46
CA THR A 304 5.67 -13.30 27.99
C THR A 304 5.57 -11.87 27.48
N ASP A 305 4.40 -11.48 26.99
CA ASP A 305 4.14 -10.10 26.56
C ASP A 305 4.11 -9.16 27.77
N LYS A 306 4.90 -8.09 27.69
CA LYS A 306 4.93 -7.00 28.67
C LYS A 306 4.49 -5.71 28.00
N PHE A 307 3.52 -5.02 28.57
CA PHE A 307 3.14 -3.69 28.11
C PHE A 307 4.08 -2.63 28.71
N VAL A 308 4.69 -1.83 27.86
CA VAL A 308 5.61 -0.76 28.24
C VAL A 308 4.95 0.57 27.92
N PRO A 309 4.65 1.41 28.93
CA PRO A 309 4.14 2.75 28.71
C PRO A 309 5.26 3.64 28.16
N VAL A 310 4.96 4.42 27.14
CA VAL A 310 5.88 5.36 26.48
C VAL A 310 5.17 6.69 26.30
N ILE A 311 5.87 7.79 26.57
CA ILE A 311 5.40 9.12 26.23
C ILE A 311 6.28 9.66 25.11
N ARG A 312 5.68 10.00 23.98
CA ARG A 312 6.35 10.75 22.94
C ARG A 312 6.03 12.21 23.09
N ALA A 313 7.07 13.03 23.11
CA ALA A 313 6.96 14.46 23.32
C ALA A 313 7.65 15.22 22.20
N TRP A 314 6.92 16.04 21.48
CA TRP A 314 7.48 16.91 20.47
C TRP A 314 7.93 18.23 21.14
N ASP A 315 9.21 18.58 21.03
CA ASP A 315 9.73 19.79 21.64
C ASP A 315 9.40 21.01 20.77
N MET A 316 8.50 21.84 21.25
CA MET A 316 8.07 23.09 20.63
C MET A 316 8.62 24.32 21.36
N THR A 317 9.60 24.13 22.24
CA THR A 317 10.18 25.19 23.06
C THR A 317 10.87 26.22 22.16
N PRO A 318 10.48 27.50 22.22
CA PRO A 318 11.17 28.55 21.47
C PRO A 318 12.64 28.66 21.91
N GLY A 319 13.56 28.65 20.92
CA GLY A 319 15.00 28.77 21.17
C GLY A 319 15.67 27.49 21.73
N SER A 320 14.97 26.36 21.85
CA SER A 320 15.58 25.09 22.19
C SER A 320 16.39 24.53 21.03
N ALA A 321 17.54 23.93 21.32
CA ALA A 321 18.33 23.21 20.33
C ALA A 321 17.62 21.95 19.81
N THR A 322 16.66 21.39 20.58
CA THR A 322 15.86 20.21 20.25
C THR A 322 14.47 20.57 19.74
N ARG A 323 14.23 21.83 19.36
CA ARG A 323 12.94 22.26 18.82
C ARG A 323 12.64 21.52 17.51
N GLY A 324 11.48 20.88 17.44
CA GLY A 324 11.06 20.05 16.31
C GLY A 324 11.45 18.57 16.42
N GLU A 325 12.21 18.20 17.44
CA GLU A 325 12.56 16.80 17.70
C GLU A 325 11.49 16.05 18.50
N VAL A 326 11.37 14.75 18.27
CA VAL A 326 10.51 13.86 19.05
C VAL A 326 11.33 13.20 20.15
N LEU A 327 11.03 13.55 21.39
CA LEU A 327 11.62 12.95 22.57
C LEU A 327 10.80 11.73 23.00
N THR A 328 11.47 10.64 23.34
CA THR A 328 10.83 9.45 23.88
C THR A 328 11.14 9.35 25.37
N ILE A 329 10.10 9.35 26.21
CA ILE A 329 10.20 9.21 27.65
C ILE A 329 9.64 7.81 28.00
N ARG A 330 10.48 6.97 28.57
CA ARG A 330 10.16 5.61 29.03
C ARG A 330 10.21 5.50 30.53
#